data_4393a3ad88ffcd4ce6fc098aa452be0f
#
_entry.id   4393a3ad88ffcd4ce6fc098aa452be0f
#
_cell.length_a   1.000
_cell.length_b   1.000
_cell.length_c   1.000
_cell.angle_alpha   90.00
_cell.angle_beta   90.00
_cell.angle_gamma   90.00
#
_symmetry.space_group_name_H-M   'P 1'
#
loop_
_entity.id
_entity.type
_entity.pdbx_description
1 polymer ?
#
loop_
_entity_poly.entity_id
_entity_poly.type
_entity_poly.pdbx_seq_one_letter_code
_entity_poly.pdbx_strand_id
1 'polypeptide(L)'
;MASIMKRGNTYSVRYNYKDHAGKPCKGWETFKTKAEAQERKITVEKELLDGTFLVPDTMTVEEMLYKWIPIQSSKHKWSKTYTQSVAMVQNLIVPYIGKRKVQDLRTYDIEQFYATLSQTPCGQYVHGVKQELTENQKKRLLSSTSIHEVHTLLKTAFSYAVDWDLIHKSPTPREAPKINTEERTIWDERTMLAALQTIENPALHLAVHMSMILSLREGEILGLQPSDLDFDAADGRGT
;
A
#
# COMPACT_ATOMS: atom_id res chain seq x y z
N MET A 1 24.48 26.04 14.68
CA MET A 1 25.75 26.19 13.93
C MET A 1 26.39 24.80 13.81
N ALA A 2 26.86 24.47 12.62
CA ALA A 2 27.62 23.25 12.38
C ALA A 2 29.14 23.54 12.42
N SER A 3 29.94 22.56 12.89
CA SER A 3 31.41 22.68 12.97
C SER A 3 32.07 21.47 12.31
N ILE A 4 33.23 21.69 11.72
CA ILE A 4 34.06 20.64 11.13
C ILE A 4 35.25 20.36 12.04
N MET A 5 35.49 19.07 12.27
CA MET A 5 36.61 18.59 13.09
C MET A 5 37.42 17.55 12.31
N LYS A 6 38.74 17.74 12.23
CA LYS A 6 39.62 16.72 11.62
C LYS A 6 39.95 15.65 12.63
N ARG A 7 39.81 14.36 12.25
CA ARG A 7 40.21 13.20 13.05
C ARG A 7 41.05 12.26 12.18
N GLY A 8 42.34 12.30 12.40
CA GLY A 8 43.29 11.53 11.57
C GLY A 8 43.12 11.87 10.10
N ASN A 9 42.74 10.90 9.27
CA ASN A 9 42.56 11.06 7.82
C ASN A 9 41.10 11.40 7.42
N THR A 10 40.19 11.66 8.39
CA THR A 10 38.77 11.94 8.13
C THR A 10 38.36 13.29 8.70
N TYR A 11 37.25 13.82 8.16
CA TYR A 11 36.65 15.11 8.58
C TYR A 11 35.24 14.80 9.09
N SER A 12 34.93 15.25 10.30
CA SER A 12 33.61 15.07 10.92
C SER A 12 32.86 16.39 10.99
N VAL A 13 31.61 16.38 10.52
CA VAL A 13 30.68 17.51 10.67
C VAL A 13 29.84 17.26 11.90
N ARG A 14 29.80 18.22 12.82
CA ARG A 14 28.99 18.19 14.03
C ARG A 14 27.96 19.33 13.94
N TYR A 15 26.70 19.01 14.26
CA TYR A 15 25.63 19.99 14.30
C TYR A 15 24.64 19.66 15.41
N ASN A 16 23.91 20.68 15.88
CA ASN A 16 22.84 20.53 16.84
C ASN A 16 21.51 20.70 16.11
N TYR A 17 20.57 19.84 16.43
CA TYR A 17 19.19 19.89 15.94
C TYR A 17 18.22 19.61 17.09
N LYS A 18 16.92 19.80 16.88
CA LYS A 18 15.88 19.39 17.81
C LYS A 18 15.15 18.19 17.22
N ASP A 19 14.88 17.19 18.04
CA ASP A 19 14.03 16.07 17.63
C ASP A 19 12.55 16.48 17.55
N HIS A 20 11.67 15.56 17.13
CA HIS A 20 10.24 15.79 17.00
C HIS A 20 9.56 16.20 18.33
N ALA A 21 10.17 15.90 19.49
CA ALA A 21 9.72 16.31 20.81
C ALA A 21 10.32 17.67 21.25
N GLY A 22 11.11 18.33 20.38
CA GLY A 22 11.78 19.61 20.69
C GLY A 22 13.02 19.46 21.54
N LYS A 23 13.48 18.25 21.87
CA LYS A 23 14.68 17.99 22.67
C LYS A 23 15.95 18.24 21.86
N PRO A 24 16.95 18.95 22.42
CA PRO A 24 18.20 19.20 21.72
C PRO A 24 19.02 17.92 21.52
N CYS A 25 19.35 17.63 20.28
CA CYS A 25 20.14 16.50 19.83
C CYS A 25 21.40 16.94 19.12
N LYS A 26 22.39 16.06 19.03
CA LYS A 26 23.65 16.29 18.31
C LYS A 26 23.77 15.30 17.17
N GLY A 27 23.92 15.84 15.95
CA GLY A 27 24.24 15.06 14.76
C GLY A 27 25.75 15.02 14.54
N TRP A 28 26.18 13.92 13.91
CA TRP A 28 27.55 13.68 13.59
C TRP A 28 27.67 12.84 12.33
N GLU A 29 28.38 13.36 11.33
CA GLU A 29 28.65 12.67 10.07
C GLU A 29 30.14 12.73 9.76
N THR A 30 30.71 11.67 9.18
CA THR A 30 32.15 11.57 8.89
C THR A 30 32.39 11.41 7.40
N PHE A 31 33.32 12.19 6.85
CA PHE A 31 33.66 12.24 5.43
C PHE A 31 35.15 11.97 5.22
N LYS A 32 35.50 11.50 4.02
CA LYS A 32 36.89 11.23 3.66
C LYS A 32 37.64 12.51 3.29
N THR A 33 36.96 13.48 2.68
CA THR A 33 37.57 14.74 2.23
C THR A 33 37.03 15.95 2.99
N LYS A 34 37.85 17.00 3.05
CA LYS A 34 37.44 18.28 3.65
C LYS A 34 36.36 18.97 2.81
N ALA A 35 36.40 18.81 1.49
CA ALA A 35 35.43 19.40 0.58
C ALA A 35 34.01 18.84 0.83
N GLU A 36 33.85 17.49 0.92
CA GLU A 36 32.59 16.86 1.25
C GLU A 36 32.04 17.30 2.62
N ALA A 37 32.92 17.39 3.63
CA ALA A 37 32.53 17.88 4.94
C ALA A 37 32.06 19.34 4.92
N GLN A 38 32.70 20.20 4.10
CA GLN A 38 32.33 21.60 3.96
C GLN A 38 30.99 21.76 3.24
N GLU A 39 30.76 21.00 2.18
CA GLU A 39 29.48 20.94 1.46
C GLU A 39 28.36 20.51 2.38
N ARG A 40 28.56 19.39 3.11
CA ARG A 40 27.55 18.89 4.06
C ARG A 40 27.27 19.90 5.18
N LYS A 41 28.30 20.59 5.69
CA LYS A 41 28.11 21.65 6.70
C LYS A 41 27.17 22.73 6.19
N ILE A 42 27.42 23.27 4.98
CA ILE A 42 26.60 24.31 4.37
C ILE A 42 25.16 23.82 4.17
N THR A 43 25.00 22.60 3.67
CA THR A 43 23.69 22.00 3.44
C THR A 43 22.88 21.89 4.74
N VAL A 44 23.49 21.33 5.80
CA VAL A 44 22.82 21.18 7.11
C VAL A 44 22.49 22.53 7.74
N GLU A 45 23.38 23.53 7.64
CA GLU A 45 23.09 24.87 8.17
C GLU A 45 21.92 25.52 7.43
N LYS A 46 21.86 25.34 6.10
CA LYS A 46 20.73 25.81 5.28
C LYS A 46 19.43 25.08 5.65
N GLU A 47 19.44 23.75 5.71
CA GLU A 47 18.27 22.95 6.07
C GLU A 47 17.73 23.33 7.46
N LEU A 48 18.62 23.58 8.43
CA LEU A 48 18.24 24.02 9.78
C LEU A 48 17.67 25.45 9.81
N LEU A 49 18.17 26.36 8.95
CA LEU A 49 17.65 27.72 8.83
C LEU A 49 16.30 27.76 8.14
N ASP A 50 16.14 26.97 7.08
CA ASP A 50 14.92 26.89 6.27
C ASP A 50 13.84 26.04 6.96
N GLY A 51 14.15 25.36 8.07
CA GLY A 51 13.25 24.44 8.76
C GLY A 51 12.98 23.14 7.99
N THR A 52 13.80 22.84 6.98
CA THR A 52 13.68 21.63 6.14
C THR A 52 14.60 20.50 6.59
N PHE A 53 15.26 20.63 7.75
CA PHE A 53 16.15 19.61 8.27
C PHE A 53 15.38 18.35 8.64
N LEU A 54 15.72 17.23 7.98
CA LEU A 54 15.12 15.93 8.30
C LEU A 54 15.79 15.35 9.54
N VAL A 55 15.00 15.19 10.60
CA VAL A 55 15.49 14.56 11.83
C VAL A 55 15.83 13.09 11.53
N PRO A 56 17.06 12.64 11.85
CA PRO A 56 17.41 11.22 11.67
C PRO A 56 16.45 10.33 12.47
N ASP A 57 15.76 9.45 11.79
CA ASP A 57 14.81 8.51 12.37
C ASP A 57 15.21 7.07 12.03
N THR A 58 14.97 6.17 12.97
CA THR A 58 15.24 4.74 12.80
C THR A 58 13.98 3.95 12.46
N MET A 59 12.84 4.63 12.32
CA MET A 59 11.54 4.03 12.04
C MET A 59 11.60 3.15 10.80
N THR A 60 11.16 1.92 10.95
CA THR A 60 11.08 0.95 9.87
C THR A 60 9.79 1.13 9.06
N VAL A 61 9.77 0.57 7.86
CA VAL A 61 8.54 0.56 7.01
C VAL A 61 7.40 -0.14 7.73
N GLU A 62 7.69 -1.23 8.44
CA GLU A 62 6.71 -1.97 9.22
C GLU A 62 6.09 -1.09 10.30
N GLU A 63 6.92 -0.43 11.12
CA GLU A 63 6.45 0.46 12.19
C GLU A 63 5.64 1.64 11.65
N MET A 64 6.06 2.22 10.54
CA MET A 64 5.35 3.30 9.87
C MET A 64 3.96 2.84 9.39
N LEU A 65 3.88 1.70 8.72
CA LEU A 65 2.62 1.17 8.19
C LEU A 65 1.64 0.81 9.31
N TYR A 66 2.10 0.19 10.40
CA TYR A 66 1.24 -0.12 11.55
C TYR A 66 0.77 1.12 12.32
N LYS A 67 1.50 2.24 12.27
CA LYS A 67 1.01 3.52 12.79
C LYS A 67 0.02 4.20 11.84
N TRP A 68 0.24 4.07 10.54
CA TRP A 68 -0.58 4.70 9.50
C TRP A 68 -1.96 4.03 9.32
N ILE A 69 -2.04 2.70 9.30
CA ILE A 69 -3.29 1.95 9.06
C ILE A 69 -4.43 2.36 10.01
N PRO A 70 -4.24 2.43 11.35
CA PRO A 70 -5.31 2.85 12.27
C PRO A 70 -5.80 4.27 12.01
N ILE A 71 -4.91 5.18 11.61
CA ILE A 71 -5.28 6.57 11.28
C ILE A 71 -6.19 6.62 10.05
N GLN A 72 -5.91 5.80 9.04
CA GLN A 72 -6.77 5.68 7.86
C GLN A 72 -8.13 5.08 8.23
N SER A 73 -8.14 4.04 9.03
CA SER A 73 -9.35 3.39 9.50
C SER A 73 -10.28 4.35 10.26
N SER A 74 -9.75 5.25 11.06
CA SER A 74 -10.54 6.24 11.79
C SER A 74 -11.17 7.32 10.88
N LYS A 75 -10.49 7.68 9.78
CA LYS A 75 -10.96 8.66 8.79
C LYS A 75 -12.04 8.11 7.86
N HIS A 76 -11.96 6.84 7.56
CA HIS A 76 -12.85 6.16 6.61
C HIS A 76 -13.46 4.96 7.32
N LYS A 77 -14.74 4.84 7.52
CA LYS A 77 -15.42 3.70 8.16
C LYS A 77 -15.15 2.37 7.42
N TRP A 78 -13.90 1.89 7.45
CA TRP A 78 -13.41 0.78 6.65
C TRP A 78 -13.50 -0.55 7.38
N SER A 79 -14.52 -1.33 7.20
CA SER A 79 -14.49 -2.70 7.72
C SER A 79 -13.72 -3.66 6.79
N LYS A 80 -14.14 -3.84 5.55
CA LYS A 80 -13.48 -4.76 4.62
C LYS A 80 -12.14 -4.25 4.10
N THR A 81 -12.06 -2.98 3.72
CA THR A 81 -10.83 -2.38 3.17
C THR A 81 -9.71 -2.32 4.21
N TYR A 82 -10.03 -2.11 5.49
CA TYR A 82 -9.07 -2.18 6.58
C TYR A 82 -8.44 -3.57 6.69
N THR A 83 -9.27 -4.62 6.73
CA THR A 83 -8.80 -6.01 6.82
C THR A 83 -7.92 -6.39 5.62
N GLN A 84 -8.31 -5.98 4.42
CA GLN A 84 -7.51 -6.21 3.21
C GLN A 84 -6.18 -5.47 3.26
N SER A 85 -6.16 -4.21 3.70
CA SER A 85 -4.92 -3.43 3.84
C SER A 85 -3.97 -4.04 4.86
N VAL A 86 -4.50 -4.51 6.01
CA VAL A 86 -3.71 -5.21 7.04
C VAL A 86 -3.11 -6.49 6.46
N ALA A 87 -3.92 -7.32 5.79
CA ALA A 87 -3.46 -8.55 5.17
C ALA A 87 -2.39 -8.29 4.09
N MET A 88 -2.57 -7.26 3.28
CA MET A 88 -1.60 -6.85 2.26
C MET A 88 -0.28 -6.42 2.89
N VAL A 89 -0.32 -5.60 3.95
CA VAL A 89 0.86 -5.18 4.68
C VAL A 89 1.59 -6.38 5.27
N GLN A 90 0.87 -7.27 5.98
CA GLN A 90 1.46 -8.43 6.64
C GLN A 90 2.04 -9.46 5.66
N ASN A 91 1.35 -9.70 4.55
CA ASN A 91 1.67 -10.80 3.67
C ASN A 91 2.53 -10.41 2.46
N LEU A 92 2.41 -9.17 1.99
CA LEU A 92 3.05 -8.73 0.75
C LEU A 92 4.11 -7.64 0.95
N ILE A 93 4.10 -6.87 2.05
CA ILE A 93 5.04 -5.76 2.23
C ILE A 93 6.06 -6.05 3.32
N VAL A 94 5.61 -6.34 4.54
CA VAL A 94 6.48 -6.56 5.72
C VAL A 94 7.53 -7.65 5.49
N PRO A 95 7.22 -8.81 4.88
CA PRO A 95 8.21 -9.86 4.68
C PRO A 95 9.40 -9.47 3.80
N TYR A 96 9.24 -8.47 2.94
CA TYR A 96 10.25 -8.07 1.96
C TYR A 96 10.98 -6.77 2.31
N ILE A 97 10.24 -5.74 2.70
CA ILE A 97 10.80 -4.41 2.96
C ILE A 97 10.51 -3.88 4.36
N GLY A 98 9.75 -4.61 5.19
CA GLY A 98 9.28 -4.14 6.50
C GLY A 98 10.41 -3.72 7.45
N LYS A 99 11.53 -4.43 7.45
CA LYS A 99 12.70 -4.16 8.33
C LYS A 99 13.59 -3.02 7.84
N ARG A 100 13.38 -2.51 6.63
CA ARG A 100 14.17 -1.38 6.12
C ARG A 100 13.70 -0.08 6.77
N LYS A 101 14.65 0.82 7.03
CA LYS A 101 14.31 2.17 7.52
C LYS A 101 13.62 2.95 6.42
N VAL A 102 12.61 3.73 6.80
CA VAL A 102 11.85 4.57 5.85
C VAL A 102 12.78 5.56 5.14
N GLN A 103 13.74 6.17 5.87
CA GLN A 103 14.68 7.16 5.35
C GLN A 103 15.73 6.57 4.38
N ASP A 104 16.01 5.27 4.45
CA ASP A 104 17.01 4.61 3.61
C ASP A 104 16.42 4.08 2.28
N LEU A 105 15.08 4.15 2.12
CA LEU A 105 14.42 3.64 0.92
C LEU A 105 14.56 4.60 -0.25
N ARG A 106 14.94 4.05 -1.38
CA ARG A 106 15.00 4.74 -2.67
C ARG A 106 13.97 4.17 -3.65
N THR A 107 13.65 4.93 -4.69
CA THR A 107 12.72 4.47 -5.73
C THR A 107 13.15 3.15 -6.34
N TYR A 108 14.45 2.98 -6.62
CA TYR A 108 15.00 1.71 -7.10
C TYR A 108 14.69 0.50 -6.20
N ASP A 109 14.73 0.68 -4.88
CA ASP A 109 14.42 -0.40 -3.94
C ASP A 109 12.95 -0.84 -4.03
N ILE A 110 12.05 0.11 -4.26
CA ILE A 110 10.62 -0.17 -4.45
C ILE A 110 10.38 -0.85 -5.80
N GLU A 111 11.08 -0.45 -6.85
CA GLU A 111 10.99 -1.12 -8.16
C GLU A 111 11.50 -2.57 -8.09
N GLN A 112 12.62 -2.82 -7.41
CA GLN A 112 13.13 -4.18 -7.15
C GLN A 112 12.15 -5.00 -6.31
N PHE A 113 11.50 -4.37 -5.34
CA PHE A 113 10.44 -5.01 -4.56
C PHE A 113 9.26 -5.44 -5.44
N TYR A 114 8.78 -4.60 -6.37
CA TYR A 114 7.71 -4.99 -7.30
C TYR A 114 8.15 -6.12 -8.25
N ALA A 115 9.39 -6.08 -8.73
CA ALA A 115 9.95 -7.17 -9.52
C ALA A 115 9.98 -8.49 -8.72
N THR A 116 10.29 -8.43 -7.44
CA THR A 116 10.24 -9.60 -6.54
C THR A 116 8.80 -10.10 -6.36
N LEU A 117 7.84 -9.20 -6.14
CA LEU A 117 6.43 -9.58 -6.01
C LEU A 117 5.89 -10.27 -7.25
N SER A 118 6.30 -9.84 -8.45
CA SER A 118 5.86 -10.45 -9.71
C SER A 118 6.30 -11.92 -9.88
N GLN A 119 7.33 -12.33 -9.15
CA GLN A 119 7.84 -13.71 -9.11
C GLN A 119 7.37 -14.47 -7.86
N THR A 120 6.58 -13.82 -7.00
CA THR A 120 6.15 -14.41 -5.73
C THR A 120 4.89 -15.25 -5.93
N PRO A 121 4.87 -16.50 -5.44
CA PRO A 121 3.67 -17.33 -5.42
C PRO A 121 2.56 -16.70 -4.57
N CYS A 122 1.31 -16.82 -5.06
CA CYS A 122 0.14 -16.42 -4.30
C CYS A 122 0.02 -17.27 -3.01
N GLY A 123 -0.20 -16.62 -1.86
CA GLY A 123 -0.30 -17.31 -0.57
C GLY A 123 1.05 -17.68 0.07
N GLN A 124 2.17 -17.15 -0.43
CA GLN A 124 3.51 -17.40 0.16
C GLN A 124 3.62 -17.01 1.62
N TYR A 125 2.89 -15.98 2.03
CA TYR A 125 2.77 -15.54 3.41
C TYR A 125 1.30 -15.45 3.82
N VAL A 126 0.97 -15.91 5.03
CA VAL A 126 -0.33 -15.79 5.66
C VAL A 126 -0.11 -15.26 7.07
N HIS A 127 -0.73 -14.13 7.41
CA HIS A 127 -0.51 -13.41 8.66
C HIS A 127 0.98 -13.14 8.95
N GLY A 128 1.76 -12.83 7.90
CA GLY A 128 3.20 -12.58 7.99
C GLY A 128 4.06 -13.83 8.14
N VAL A 129 3.47 -15.02 8.24
CA VAL A 129 4.20 -16.30 8.38
C VAL A 129 4.37 -16.95 7.01
N LYS A 130 5.60 -17.33 6.69
CA LYS A 130 5.91 -18.02 5.43
C LYS A 130 5.29 -19.41 5.42
N GLN A 131 4.59 -19.74 4.33
CA GLN A 131 3.91 -21.01 4.13
C GLN A 131 4.75 -21.96 3.29
N GLU A 132 4.62 -23.25 3.56
CA GLU A 132 5.09 -24.31 2.67
C GLU A 132 4.06 -24.55 1.59
N LEU A 133 4.43 -24.22 0.34
CA LEU A 133 3.54 -24.34 -0.81
C LEU A 133 3.83 -25.61 -1.60
N THR A 134 2.76 -26.27 -2.06
CA THR A 134 2.86 -27.38 -3.02
C THR A 134 3.36 -26.90 -4.37
N GLU A 135 3.88 -27.79 -5.22
CA GLU A 135 4.41 -27.42 -6.55
C GLU A 135 3.37 -26.73 -7.44
N ASN A 136 2.09 -27.09 -7.34
CA ASN A 136 1.01 -26.44 -8.07
C ASN A 136 0.71 -25.03 -7.56
N GLN A 137 0.81 -24.81 -6.24
CA GLN A 137 0.62 -23.49 -5.63
C GLN A 137 1.78 -22.54 -5.97
N LYS A 138 3.02 -23.05 -6.06
CA LYS A 138 4.19 -22.26 -6.48
C LYS A 138 4.08 -21.70 -7.89
N LYS A 139 3.35 -22.37 -8.79
CA LYS A 139 3.12 -21.91 -10.17
C LYS A 139 2.13 -20.74 -10.26
N ARG A 140 1.29 -20.54 -9.23
CA ARG A 140 0.32 -19.45 -9.21
C ARG A 140 0.94 -18.20 -8.60
N LEU A 141 1.49 -17.35 -9.45
CA LEU A 141 2.09 -16.09 -9.04
C LEU A 141 1.04 -15.02 -8.67
N LEU A 142 1.50 -13.99 -7.94
CA LEU A 142 0.67 -12.82 -7.64
C LEU A 142 0.19 -12.14 -8.91
N SER A 143 -1.07 -11.72 -8.92
CA SER A 143 -1.65 -11.01 -10.05
C SER A 143 -1.07 -9.59 -10.16
N SER A 144 -1.02 -9.07 -11.39
CA SER A 144 -0.63 -7.68 -11.64
C SER A 144 -1.55 -6.69 -10.90
N THR A 145 -2.82 -7.02 -10.73
CA THR A 145 -3.79 -6.24 -9.93
C THR A 145 -3.35 -6.16 -8.47
N SER A 146 -2.94 -7.28 -7.85
CA SER A 146 -2.47 -7.27 -6.46
C SER A 146 -1.22 -6.41 -6.28
N ILE A 147 -0.30 -6.43 -7.25
CA ILE A 147 0.92 -5.59 -7.20
C ILE A 147 0.55 -4.11 -7.36
N HIS A 148 -0.42 -3.80 -8.21
CA HIS A 148 -0.94 -2.44 -8.37
C HIS A 148 -1.61 -1.92 -7.09
N GLU A 149 -2.37 -2.77 -6.40
CA GLU A 149 -2.97 -2.43 -5.09
C GLU A 149 -1.89 -2.17 -4.02
N VAL A 150 -0.82 -2.98 -3.99
CA VAL A 150 0.35 -2.74 -3.13
C VAL A 150 0.98 -1.38 -3.44
N HIS A 151 1.17 -1.04 -4.73
CA HIS A 151 1.68 0.27 -5.13
C HIS A 151 0.79 1.41 -4.63
N THR A 152 -0.52 1.30 -4.80
CA THR A 152 -1.50 2.31 -4.38
C THR A 152 -1.46 2.52 -2.86
N LEU A 153 -1.39 1.43 -2.09
CA LEU A 153 -1.25 1.48 -0.64
C LEU A 153 0.06 2.16 -0.22
N LEU A 154 1.19 1.74 -0.78
CA LEU A 154 2.50 2.33 -0.47
C LEU A 154 2.59 3.80 -0.87
N LYS A 155 2.05 4.17 -2.04
CA LYS A 155 2.01 5.57 -2.50
C LYS A 155 1.28 6.45 -1.49
N THR A 156 0.14 5.99 -0.98
CA THR A 156 -0.62 6.71 0.03
C THR A 156 0.14 6.76 1.36
N ALA A 157 0.67 5.63 1.84
CA ALA A 157 1.40 5.56 3.10
C ALA A 157 2.67 6.42 3.10
N PHE A 158 3.45 6.41 2.02
CA PHE A 158 4.64 7.25 1.92
C PHE A 158 4.32 8.75 1.69
N SER A 159 3.13 9.10 1.16
CA SER A 159 2.67 10.48 1.19
C SER A 159 2.50 10.97 2.64
N TYR A 160 1.91 10.14 3.50
CA TYR A 160 1.84 10.45 4.94
C TYR A 160 3.21 10.49 5.62
N ALA A 161 4.15 9.66 5.19
CA ALA A 161 5.53 9.74 5.72
C ALA A 161 6.20 11.08 5.37
N VAL A 162 5.86 11.69 4.23
CA VAL A 162 6.28 13.05 3.88
C VAL A 162 5.55 14.07 4.77
N ASP A 163 4.22 13.94 4.95
CA ASP A 163 3.42 14.83 5.81
C ASP A 163 3.84 14.76 7.30
N TRP A 164 4.43 13.64 7.71
CA TRP A 164 4.98 13.44 9.08
C TRP A 164 6.45 13.86 9.21
N ASP A 165 7.01 14.49 8.20
CA ASP A 165 8.42 14.90 8.17
C ASP A 165 9.42 13.74 8.39
N LEU A 166 9.03 12.51 8.07
CA LEU A 166 9.92 11.35 8.13
C LEU A 166 10.86 11.27 6.94
N ILE A 167 10.40 11.71 5.76
CA ILE A 167 11.15 11.75 4.50
C ILE A 167 10.78 13.00 3.70
N HIS A 168 11.71 13.54 2.92
CA HIS A 168 11.44 14.69 2.06
C HIS A 168 10.61 14.36 0.83
N LYS A 169 10.75 13.13 0.33
CA LYS A 169 10.09 12.69 -0.91
C LYS A 169 9.72 11.22 -0.81
N SER A 170 8.54 10.90 -1.31
CA SER A 170 8.09 9.51 -1.42
C SER A 170 9.04 8.69 -2.30
N PRO A 171 9.47 7.49 -1.84
CA PRO A 171 10.28 6.58 -2.62
C PRO A 171 9.46 5.77 -3.65
N THR A 172 8.13 5.87 -3.64
CA THR A 172 7.30 5.13 -4.61
C THR A 172 7.51 5.66 -6.02
N PRO A 173 7.64 4.78 -7.04
CA PRO A 173 7.69 5.17 -8.43
C PRO A 173 6.49 6.05 -8.82
N ARG A 174 6.70 6.95 -9.78
CA ARG A 174 5.63 7.83 -10.28
C ARG A 174 4.55 7.02 -11.00
N GLU A 175 5.00 6.03 -11.79
CA GLU A 175 4.13 5.15 -12.56
C GLU A 175 3.88 3.87 -11.77
N ALA A 176 2.60 3.48 -11.71
CA ALA A 176 2.20 2.22 -11.11
C ALA A 176 2.55 1.05 -12.03
N PRO A 177 2.81 -0.15 -11.47
CA PRO A 177 2.94 -1.37 -12.27
C PRO A 177 1.70 -1.57 -13.16
N LYS A 178 1.92 -1.93 -14.42
CA LYS A 178 0.83 -2.15 -15.38
C LYS A 178 -0.04 -3.34 -14.95
N ILE A 179 -1.33 -3.16 -15.06
CA ILE A 179 -2.30 -4.24 -14.86
C ILE A 179 -2.46 -4.98 -16.20
N ASN A 180 -2.12 -6.26 -16.20
CA ASN A 180 -2.43 -7.13 -17.33
C ASN A 180 -3.84 -7.67 -17.12
N THR A 181 -4.79 -7.10 -17.81
CA THR A 181 -6.18 -7.56 -17.79
C THR A 181 -6.35 -8.56 -18.93
N GLU A 182 -6.63 -9.81 -18.59
CA GLU A 182 -7.15 -10.76 -19.58
C GLU A 182 -8.59 -10.35 -19.92
N GLU A 183 -8.93 -10.33 -21.21
CA GLU A 183 -10.30 -10.08 -21.63
C GLU A 183 -11.19 -11.19 -21.06
N ARG A 184 -12.17 -10.78 -20.28
CA ARG A 184 -13.16 -11.71 -19.76
C ARG A 184 -14.10 -12.13 -20.88
N THR A 185 -14.27 -13.41 -21.07
CA THR A 185 -15.28 -13.94 -21.99
C THR A 185 -16.66 -13.54 -21.48
N ILE A 186 -17.38 -12.76 -22.27
CA ILE A 186 -18.78 -12.43 -21.98
C ILE A 186 -19.61 -13.59 -22.53
N TRP A 187 -20.46 -14.16 -21.68
CA TRP A 187 -21.35 -15.24 -22.11
C TRP A 187 -22.43 -14.68 -23.06
N ASP A 188 -22.73 -15.42 -24.09
CA ASP A 188 -23.86 -15.16 -24.95
C ASP A 188 -25.18 -15.56 -24.23
N GLU A 189 -26.31 -15.13 -24.78
CA GLU A 189 -27.63 -15.41 -24.23
C GLU A 189 -27.89 -16.90 -24.04
N ARG A 190 -27.46 -17.72 -25.01
CA ARG A 190 -27.63 -19.17 -24.95
C ARG A 190 -26.87 -19.80 -23.80
N THR A 191 -25.65 -19.40 -23.60
CA THR A 191 -24.79 -19.86 -22.48
C THR A 191 -25.38 -19.42 -21.13
N MET A 192 -25.89 -18.18 -21.06
CA MET A 192 -26.53 -17.65 -19.84
C MET A 192 -27.78 -18.44 -19.47
N LEU A 193 -28.66 -18.72 -20.44
CA LEU A 193 -29.87 -19.49 -20.24
C LEU A 193 -29.56 -20.93 -19.83
N ALA A 194 -28.55 -21.57 -20.46
CA ALA A 194 -28.12 -22.90 -20.09
C ALA A 194 -27.56 -22.96 -18.66
N ALA A 195 -26.78 -21.95 -18.26
CA ALA A 195 -26.28 -21.85 -16.89
C ALA A 195 -27.40 -21.71 -15.86
N LEU A 196 -28.41 -20.89 -16.13
CA LEU A 196 -29.61 -20.78 -15.26
C LEU A 196 -30.31 -22.13 -15.04
N GLN A 197 -30.44 -22.93 -16.08
CA GLN A 197 -31.07 -24.26 -16.00
C GLN A 197 -30.30 -25.27 -15.12
N THR A 198 -29.01 -25.06 -14.91
CA THR A 198 -28.17 -25.93 -14.09
C THR A 198 -28.18 -25.56 -12.59
N ILE A 199 -28.74 -24.40 -12.23
CA ILE A 199 -28.77 -23.91 -10.85
C ILE A 199 -29.97 -24.53 -10.11
N GLU A 200 -29.71 -25.48 -9.22
CA GLU A 200 -30.73 -26.14 -8.43
C GLU A 200 -31.19 -25.33 -7.21
N ASN A 201 -30.30 -24.50 -6.64
CA ASN A 201 -30.61 -23.69 -5.47
C ASN A 201 -31.51 -22.50 -5.85
N PRO A 202 -32.77 -22.41 -5.31
CA PRO A 202 -33.73 -21.38 -5.71
C PRO A 202 -33.27 -19.96 -5.41
N ALA A 203 -32.57 -19.73 -4.27
CA ALA A 203 -32.08 -18.41 -3.90
C ALA A 203 -30.95 -17.97 -4.82
N LEU A 204 -30.04 -18.88 -5.17
CA LEU A 204 -28.96 -18.58 -6.13
C LEU A 204 -29.52 -18.35 -7.53
N HIS A 205 -30.50 -19.16 -7.95
CA HIS A 205 -31.17 -19.00 -9.24
C HIS A 205 -31.83 -17.63 -9.34
N LEU A 206 -32.57 -17.19 -8.30
CA LEU A 206 -33.19 -15.87 -8.25
C LEU A 206 -32.13 -14.77 -8.28
N ALA A 207 -31.07 -14.88 -7.49
CA ALA A 207 -30.00 -13.89 -7.44
C ALA A 207 -29.31 -13.71 -8.81
N VAL A 208 -28.99 -14.83 -9.48
CA VAL A 208 -28.40 -14.80 -10.83
C VAL A 208 -29.38 -14.18 -11.85
N HIS A 209 -30.65 -14.55 -11.78
CA HIS A 209 -31.70 -14.01 -12.66
C HIS A 209 -31.85 -12.50 -12.48
N MET A 210 -31.90 -12.00 -11.25
CA MET A 210 -31.94 -10.56 -10.96
C MET A 210 -30.68 -9.84 -11.45
N SER A 211 -29.49 -10.44 -11.28
CA SER A 211 -28.25 -9.90 -11.81
C SER A 211 -28.28 -9.77 -13.34
N MET A 212 -28.82 -10.77 -14.03
CA MET A 212 -28.87 -10.79 -15.50
C MET A 212 -29.89 -9.78 -16.06
N ILE A 213 -31.07 -9.66 -15.45
CA ILE A 213 -32.15 -8.82 -15.95
C ILE A 213 -31.97 -7.37 -15.49
N LEU A 214 -31.64 -7.16 -14.22
CA LEU A 214 -31.58 -5.84 -13.61
C LEU A 214 -30.15 -5.27 -13.54
N SER A 215 -29.14 -6.06 -13.96
CA SER A 215 -27.72 -5.70 -13.87
C SER A 215 -27.26 -5.30 -12.47
N LEU A 216 -27.89 -5.83 -11.45
CA LEU A 216 -27.56 -5.57 -10.05
C LEU A 216 -26.27 -6.26 -9.66
N ARG A 217 -25.47 -5.58 -8.82
CA ARG A 217 -24.27 -6.17 -8.23
C ARG A 217 -24.65 -7.14 -7.11
N GLU A 218 -23.79 -8.11 -6.82
CA GLU A 218 -23.98 -9.08 -5.73
C GLU A 218 -24.41 -8.41 -4.41
N GLY A 219 -23.73 -7.33 -4.00
CA GLY A 219 -24.06 -6.60 -2.76
C GLY A 219 -25.41 -5.90 -2.79
N GLU A 220 -25.86 -5.47 -3.96
CA GLU A 220 -27.19 -4.85 -4.16
C GLU A 220 -28.29 -5.91 -4.08
N ILE A 221 -28.08 -7.09 -4.68
CA ILE A 221 -29.00 -8.22 -4.60
C ILE A 221 -29.15 -8.71 -3.16
N LEU A 222 -28.03 -8.89 -2.45
CA LEU A 222 -28.03 -9.35 -1.07
C LEU A 222 -28.59 -8.32 -0.08
N GLY A 223 -28.61 -7.04 -0.46
CA GLY A 223 -29.16 -5.95 0.32
C GLY A 223 -30.64 -5.67 0.09
N LEU A 224 -31.26 -6.28 -0.93
CA LEU A 224 -32.68 -6.08 -1.25
C LEU A 224 -33.58 -6.57 -0.10
N GLN A 225 -34.54 -5.74 0.23
CA GLN A 225 -35.61 -6.03 1.19
C GLN A 225 -36.96 -6.08 0.50
N PRO A 226 -37.96 -6.78 1.04
CA PRO A 226 -39.31 -6.82 0.48
C PRO A 226 -39.95 -5.43 0.31
N SER A 227 -39.55 -4.47 1.15
CA SER A 227 -39.98 -3.06 1.06
C SER A 227 -39.44 -2.32 -0.16
N ASP A 228 -38.39 -2.83 -0.79
CA ASP A 228 -37.79 -2.22 -1.99
C ASP A 228 -38.50 -2.65 -3.27
N LEU A 229 -39.46 -3.59 -3.16
CA LEU A 229 -40.22 -4.17 -4.27
C LEU A 229 -41.65 -3.67 -4.21
N ASP A 230 -42.06 -2.94 -5.24
CA ASP A 230 -43.45 -2.54 -5.43
C ASP A 230 -44.13 -3.52 -6.40
N PHE A 231 -44.88 -4.46 -5.82
CA PHE A 231 -45.59 -5.47 -6.58
C PHE A 231 -46.89 -4.94 -7.20
N ASP A 232 -47.43 -3.84 -6.68
CA ASP A 232 -48.69 -3.26 -7.14
C ASP A 232 -48.49 -2.37 -8.38
N ALA A 233 -47.31 -1.81 -8.57
CA ALA A 233 -46.96 -0.99 -9.72
C ALA A 233 -47.03 -1.76 -11.07
N ALA A 234 -46.90 -3.10 -11.03
CA ALA A 234 -46.95 -3.95 -12.21
C ALA A 234 -48.38 -4.04 -12.83
N ASP A 235 -49.44 -3.74 -12.06
CA ASP A 235 -50.82 -3.87 -12.52
C ASP A 235 -51.40 -2.63 -13.17
N GLY A 236 -50.57 -1.59 -13.39
CA GLY A 236 -50.98 -0.38 -14.11
C GLY A 236 -52.13 0.43 -13.44
N ARG A 237 -52.42 0.18 -12.18
CA ARG A 237 -53.39 0.93 -11.38
C ARG A 237 -52.66 1.98 -10.55
N GLY A 238 -52.06 2.93 -11.29
CA GLY A 238 -51.59 4.18 -10.70
C GLY A 238 -52.81 5.02 -10.33
N THR A 239 -52.95 5.34 -9.10
CA THR A 239 -53.82 6.44 -8.61
C THR A 239 -53.20 7.78 -8.92
#